data_de0fb262904412d0fac26e1f269d95d6
#
_entry.id   de0fb262904412d0fac26e1f269d95d6
#
_cell.length_a   1.000
_cell.length_b   1.000
_cell.length_c   1.000
_cell.angle_alpha   90.00
_cell.angle_beta   90.00
_cell.angle_gamma   90.00
#
_symmetry.space_group_name_H-M   'P 1'
#
loop_
_entity.id
_entity.type
_entity.pdbx_description
1 polymer ?
#
loop_
_entity_poly.entity_id
_entity_poly.type
_entity_poly.pdbx_seq_one_letter_code
_entity_poly.pdbx_strand_id
1 'polypeptide(L)'
;MGIVIGIDVGGSTTKIVGVEDKKIKNPMFVKATDPVTSLFGAFGKYIYDNNISLSNIEKVILTGVGSAYIDQPLYGLPTAKTDEFLANGLGAQYNTGLDSLLVVSMGTGTSFVKVQGSTIEHIGGLGIGGGTILGLSKLLLKTHDFHQIASLAEHGSLNDIDLHIRDITPHPLPGLPLDVTASIFGKADAN
;
A
#
# COMPACT_ATOMS: atom_id res chain seq x y z
N MET A 1 -14.20 -17.40 20.58
CA MET A 1 -12.83 -17.24 20.07
C MET A 1 -12.42 -15.79 20.32
N GLY A 2 -11.15 -15.56 20.65
CA GLY A 2 -10.66 -14.20 20.80
C GLY A 2 -10.44 -13.55 19.44
N ILE A 3 -10.30 -12.22 19.45
CA ILE A 3 -9.97 -11.46 18.24
C ILE A 3 -8.46 -11.54 17.93
N VAL A 4 -8.10 -11.81 16.69
CA VAL A 4 -6.72 -11.68 16.18
C VAL A 4 -6.58 -10.30 15.53
N ILE A 5 -5.57 -9.54 15.91
CA ILE A 5 -5.31 -8.21 15.35
C ILE A 5 -4.09 -8.28 14.44
N GLY A 6 -4.27 -7.91 13.18
CA GLY A 6 -3.20 -7.73 12.21
C GLY A 6 -2.82 -6.26 12.08
N ILE A 7 -1.51 -5.96 12.09
CA ILE A 7 -1.00 -4.59 11.98
C ILE A 7 0.14 -4.55 10.96
N ASP A 8 -0.04 -3.77 9.91
CA ASP A 8 1.02 -3.40 8.97
C ASP A 8 1.62 -2.06 9.41
N VAL A 9 2.86 -2.11 9.89
CA VAL A 9 3.63 -0.94 10.31
C VAL A 9 4.43 -0.45 9.11
N GLY A 10 3.77 0.29 8.23
CA GLY A 10 4.40 0.84 7.03
C GLY A 10 5.23 2.09 7.30
N GLY A 11 5.99 2.52 6.30
CA GLY A 11 6.84 3.72 6.40
C GLY A 11 6.09 5.05 6.49
N SER A 12 4.89 5.13 5.92
CA SER A 12 4.07 6.34 5.88
C SER A 12 2.69 6.18 6.52
N THR A 13 2.24 4.94 6.68
CA THR A 13 0.90 4.62 7.18
C THR A 13 0.95 3.32 7.98
N THR A 14 0.35 3.31 9.16
CA THR A 14 0.07 2.09 9.92
C THR A 14 -1.37 1.67 9.62
N LYS A 15 -1.55 0.41 9.22
CA LYS A 15 -2.86 -0.19 8.93
C LYS A 15 -3.16 -1.24 9.97
N ILE A 16 -4.39 -1.28 10.46
CA ILE A 16 -4.79 -2.22 11.50
C ILE A 16 -6.16 -2.83 11.18
N VAL A 17 -6.31 -4.10 11.46
CA VAL A 17 -7.54 -4.85 11.24
C VAL A 17 -7.70 -5.93 12.30
N GLY A 18 -8.92 -6.15 12.76
CA GLY A 18 -9.25 -7.32 13.58
C GLY A 18 -9.84 -8.43 12.72
N VAL A 19 -9.63 -9.66 13.15
CA VAL A 19 -10.29 -10.84 12.59
C VAL A 19 -10.92 -11.64 13.74
N GLU A 20 -12.22 -11.82 13.69
CA GLU A 20 -12.99 -12.60 14.65
C GLU A 20 -13.93 -13.53 13.89
N ASP A 21 -13.94 -14.80 14.23
CA ASP A 21 -14.75 -15.83 13.55
C ASP A 21 -14.61 -15.81 12.03
N LYS A 22 -13.39 -15.68 11.55
CA LYS A 22 -13.05 -15.54 10.12
C LYS A 22 -13.66 -14.32 9.42
N LYS A 23 -14.08 -13.31 10.15
CA LYS A 23 -14.61 -12.07 9.56
C LYS A 23 -13.69 -10.90 9.86
N ILE A 24 -13.44 -10.11 8.83
CA ILE A 24 -12.67 -8.87 8.95
C ILE A 24 -13.51 -7.84 9.69
N LYS A 25 -12.91 -7.19 10.68
CA LYS A 25 -13.52 -6.18 11.55
C LYS A 25 -12.80 -4.85 11.39
N ASN A 26 -13.56 -3.83 11.07
CA ASN A 26 -13.21 -2.42 11.20
C ASN A 26 -11.77 -2.04 10.79
N PRO A 27 -11.38 -2.21 9.51
CA PRO A 27 -10.07 -1.77 9.06
C PRO A 27 -9.84 -0.28 9.36
N MET A 28 -8.67 0.07 9.88
CA MET A 28 -8.31 1.43 10.22
C MET A 28 -6.93 1.79 9.65
N PHE A 29 -6.77 3.05 9.25
CA PHE A 29 -5.52 3.62 8.75
C PHE A 29 -5.11 4.78 9.64
N VAL A 30 -3.85 4.82 10.01
CA VAL A 30 -3.26 5.93 10.79
C VAL A 30 -2.00 6.39 10.07
N LYS A 31 -1.87 7.70 9.89
CA LYS A 31 -0.64 8.27 9.33
C LYS A 31 0.53 8.00 10.28
N ALA A 32 1.61 7.44 9.76
CA ALA A 32 2.81 7.11 10.50
C ALA A 32 3.86 8.22 10.35
N THR A 33 4.47 8.62 11.46
CA THR A 33 5.62 9.52 11.51
C THR A 33 6.81 8.83 12.15
N ASP A 34 6.55 8.08 13.21
CA ASP A 34 7.49 7.21 13.91
C ASP A 34 6.88 5.82 14.05
N PRO A 35 7.55 4.73 13.65
CA PRO A 35 6.96 3.40 13.62
C PRO A 35 6.45 2.92 14.97
N VAL A 36 7.23 3.13 16.03
CA VAL A 36 6.87 2.67 17.39
C VAL A 36 5.68 3.45 17.92
N THR A 37 5.76 4.79 17.92
CA THR A 37 4.67 5.67 18.37
C THR A 37 3.39 5.43 17.57
N SER A 38 3.52 5.28 16.24
CA SER A 38 2.38 5.04 15.36
C SER A 38 1.72 3.70 15.61
N LEU A 39 2.51 2.65 15.87
CA LEU A 39 1.98 1.34 16.23
C LEU A 39 1.16 1.40 17.54
N PHE A 40 1.77 1.91 18.61
CA PHE A 40 1.09 1.98 19.92
C PHE A 40 -0.14 2.88 19.88
N GLY A 41 -0.04 4.03 19.18
CA GLY A 41 -1.15 4.95 18.99
C GLY A 41 -2.29 4.34 18.16
N ALA A 42 -1.96 3.69 17.03
CA ALA A 42 -2.94 3.01 16.18
C ALA A 42 -3.64 1.87 16.91
N PHE A 43 -2.88 1.04 17.63
CA PHE A 43 -3.45 -0.05 18.42
C PHE A 43 -4.36 0.47 19.54
N GLY A 44 -3.88 1.45 20.32
CA GLY A 44 -4.70 2.07 21.38
C GLY A 44 -5.99 2.67 20.85
N LYS A 45 -5.91 3.43 19.75
CA LYS A 45 -7.08 3.98 19.07
C LYS A 45 -8.02 2.88 18.58
N TYR A 46 -7.48 1.83 17.97
CA TYR A 46 -8.28 0.73 17.43
C TYR A 46 -9.10 0.02 18.51
N ILE A 47 -8.47 -0.36 19.63
CA ILE A 47 -9.18 -1.02 20.73
C ILE A 47 -10.20 -0.07 21.39
N TYR A 48 -9.89 1.21 21.50
CA TYR A 48 -10.82 2.21 22.06
C TYR A 48 -12.05 2.40 21.16
N ASP A 49 -11.84 2.67 19.87
CA ASP A 49 -12.94 2.93 18.91
C ASP A 49 -13.87 1.72 18.75
N ASN A 50 -13.35 0.50 18.96
CA ASN A 50 -14.09 -0.76 18.81
C ASN A 50 -14.55 -1.38 20.12
N ASN A 51 -14.32 -0.73 21.26
CA ASN A 51 -14.62 -1.22 22.59
C ASN A 51 -14.06 -2.64 22.86
N ILE A 52 -12.81 -2.90 22.40
CA ILE A 52 -12.13 -4.19 22.56
C ILE A 52 -11.35 -4.18 23.86
N SER A 53 -11.64 -5.15 24.75
CA SER A 53 -10.82 -5.41 25.94
C SER A 53 -9.54 -6.15 25.54
N LEU A 54 -8.40 -5.82 26.17
CA LEU A 54 -7.15 -6.57 25.97
C LEU A 54 -7.29 -8.06 26.25
N SER A 55 -8.15 -8.44 27.22
CA SER A 55 -8.44 -9.83 27.54
C SER A 55 -9.15 -10.61 26.43
N ASN A 56 -9.79 -9.91 25.49
CA ASN A 56 -10.47 -10.51 24.34
C ASN A 56 -9.55 -10.68 23.12
N ILE A 57 -8.32 -10.18 23.19
CA ILE A 57 -7.34 -10.29 22.12
C ILE A 57 -6.57 -11.59 22.29
N GLU A 58 -6.71 -12.48 21.32
CA GLU A 58 -6.02 -13.77 21.31
C GLU A 58 -4.55 -13.61 20.88
N LYS A 59 -4.31 -12.79 19.86
CA LYS A 59 -2.97 -12.61 19.28
C LYS A 59 -2.89 -11.32 18.47
N VAL A 60 -1.68 -10.75 18.44
CA VAL A 60 -1.32 -9.66 17.52
C VAL A 60 -0.30 -10.18 16.50
N ILE A 61 -0.52 -9.87 15.21
CA ILE A 61 0.41 -10.22 14.13
C ILE A 61 0.88 -8.92 13.49
N LEU A 62 2.19 -8.72 13.49
CA LEU A 62 2.84 -7.53 12.93
C LEU A 62 3.46 -7.85 11.59
N THR A 63 3.36 -6.90 10.66
CA THR A 63 4.05 -6.91 9.37
C THR A 63 4.49 -5.50 8.98
N GLY A 64 5.08 -5.35 7.81
CA GLY A 64 5.61 -4.09 7.32
C GLY A 64 7.00 -3.76 7.84
N VAL A 65 7.70 -2.86 7.14
CA VAL A 65 9.10 -2.50 7.43
C VAL A 65 9.31 -1.95 8.84
N GLY A 66 8.34 -1.23 9.39
CA GLY A 66 8.39 -0.67 10.73
C GLY A 66 8.28 -1.71 11.84
N SER A 67 7.80 -2.93 11.54
CA SER A 67 7.73 -4.02 12.51
C SER A 67 9.11 -4.47 12.99
N ALA A 68 10.18 -4.14 12.24
CA ALA A 68 11.56 -4.42 12.63
C ALA A 68 11.99 -3.72 13.92
N TYR A 69 11.38 -2.57 14.25
CA TYR A 69 11.68 -1.81 15.46
C TYR A 69 10.95 -2.32 16.72
N ILE A 70 10.13 -3.36 16.59
CA ILE A 70 9.31 -3.88 17.69
C ILE A 70 9.89 -5.21 18.17
N ASP A 71 10.56 -5.19 19.30
CA ASP A 71 11.24 -6.37 19.84
C ASP A 71 10.51 -7.02 21.03
N GLN A 72 9.45 -6.37 21.52
CA GLN A 72 8.69 -6.83 22.68
C GLN A 72 7.21 -7.08 22.33
N PRO A 73 6.54 -7.97 23.07
CA PRO A 73 5.10 -8.16 22.94
C PRO A 73 4.31 -6.86 23.15
N LEU A 74 3.36 -6.59 22.28
CA LEU A 74 2.54 -5.39 22.34
C LEU A 74 1.58 -5.47 23.56
N TYR A 75 1.76 -4.60 24.53
CA TYR A 75 1.00 -4.61 25.81
C TYR A 75 0.98 -5.95 26.53
N GLY A 76 2.03 -6.76 26.39
CA GLY A 76 2.10 -8.11 26.98
C GLY A 76 1.23 -9.17 26.27
N LEU A 77 0.62 -8.83 25.15
CA LEU A 77 -0.18 -9.76 24.34
C LEU A 77 0.69 -10.72 23.54
N PRO A 78 0.25 -11.94 23.25
CA PRO A 78 0.93 -12.82 22.30
C PRO A 78 1.13 -12.11 20.97
N THR A 79 2.38 -11.81 20.63
CA THR A 79 2.74 -11.04 19.43
C THR A 79 3.65 -11.86 18.54
N ALA A 80 3.35 -11.92 17.24
CA ALA A 80 4.18 -12.56 16.23
C ALA A 80 4.42 -11.60 15.05
N LYS A 81 5.49 -11.85 14.30
CA LYS A 81 5.78 -11.15 13.03
C LYS A 81 5.53 -12.07 11.86
N THR A 82 5.14 -11.49 10.73
CA THR A 82 4.99 -12.21 9.46
C THR A 82 5.58 -11.36 8.32
N ASP A 83 5.96 -12.04 7.25
CA ASP A 83 6.44 -11.38 6.03
C ASP A 83 5.32 -10.57 5.37
N GLU A 84 5.65 -9.38 4.87
CA GLU A 84 4.68 -8.45 4.28
C GLU A 84 4.09 -9.01 2.97
N PHE A 85 4.90 -9.65 2.14
CA PHE A 85 4.43 -10.19 0.87
C PHE A 85 3.54 -11.41 1.09
N LEU A 86 3.88 -12.23 2.08
CA LEU A 86 3.02 -13.35 2.52
C LEU A 86 1.68 -12.83 3.02
N ALA A 87 1.67 -11.80 3.87
CA ALA A 87 0.45 -11.19 4.38
C ALA A 87 -0.41 -10.59 3.26
N ASN A 88 0.21 -9.90 2.28
CA ASN A 88 -0.49 -9.34 1.12
C ASN A 88 -1.10 -10.43 0.25
N GLY A 89 -0.36 -11.49 -0.04
CA GLY A 89 -0.84 -12.63 -0.83
C GLY A 89 -2.01 -13.37 -0.18
N LEU A 90 -1.86 -13.74 1.09
CA LEU A 90 -2.92 -14.40 1.88
C LEU A 90 -4.16 -13.52 2.03
N GLY A 91 -3.96 -12.24 2.30
CA GLY A 91 -5.06 -11.27 2.46
C GLY A 91 -5.85 -11.09 1.17
N ALA A 92 -5.17 -10.98 0.02
CA ALA A 92 -5.80 -10.88 -1.28
C ALA A 92 -6.56 -12.17 -1.65
N GLN A 93 -5.96 -13.34 -1.42
CA GLN A 93 -6.58 -14.64 -1.63
C GLN A 93 -7.84 -14.80 -0.77
N TYR A 94 -7.74 -14.47 0.51
CA TYR A 94 -8.87 -14.50 1.44
C TYR A 94 -10.03 -13.60 1.01
N ASN A 95 -9.72 -12.38 0.56
CA ASN A 95 -10.74 -11.39 0.20
C ASN A 95 -11.41 -11.67 -1.16
N THR A 96 -10.68 -12.26 -2.10
CA THR A 96 -11.17 -12.54 -3.45
C THR A 96 -11.73 -13.95 -3.61
N GLY A 97 -11.28 -14.89 -2.79
CA GLY A 97 -11.58 -16.32 -2.94
C GLY A 97 -10.88 -16.97 -4.14
N LEU A 98 -9.92 -16.28 -4.78
CA LEU A 98 -9.21 -16.81 -5.94
C LEU A 98 -7.96 -17.57 -5.52
N ASP A 99 -7.73 -18.74 -6.12
CA ASP A 99 -6.54 -19.56 -5.87
C ASP A 99 -5.30 -19.11 -6.67
N SER A 100 -5.50 -18.35 -7.75
CA SER A 100 -4.42 -17.84 -8.59
C SER A 100 -4.64 -16.38 -8.90
N LEU A 101 -3.71 -15.51 -8.49
CA LEU A 101 -3.80 -14.07 -8.70
C LEU A 101 -2.41 -13.40 -8.66
N LEU A 102 -2.34 -12.22 -9.27
CA LEU A 102 -1.23 -11.30 -9.13
C LEU A 102 -1.69 -10.14 -8.24
N VAL A 103 -1.05 -10.01 -7.08
CA VAL A 103 -1.28 -8.90 -6.16
C VAL A 103 -0.32 -7.77 -6.51
N VAL A 104 -0.87 -6.59 -6.81
CA VAL A 104 -0.11 -5.35 -7.02
C VAL A 104 -0.36 -4.47 -5.81
N SER A 105 0.61 -4.40 -4.90
CA SER A 105 0.53 -3.57 -3.69
C SER A 105 1.18 -2.22 -3.96
N MET A 106 0.37 -1.17 -4.04
CA MET A 106 0.80 0.20 -4.28
C MET A 106 0.78 0.99 -2.97
N GLY A 107 1.93 0.99 -2.27
CA GLY A 107 2.17 1.76 -1.06
C GLY A 107 3.12 2.93 -1.31
N THR A 108 4.17 3.09 -0.50
CA THR A 108 5.27 4.05 -0.73
C THR A 108 5.96 3.78 -2.07
N GLY A 109 6.27 2.50 -2.34
CA GLY A 109 6.61 1.96 -3.66
C GLY A 109 5.52 0.98 -4.12
N THR A 110 5.82 0.18 -5.15
CA THR A 110 4.92 -0.85 -5.69
C THR A 110 5.60 -2.21 -5.65
N SER A 111 4.91 -3.23 -5.16
CA SER A 111 5.39 -4.61 -5.17
C SER A 111 4.42 -5.55 -5.89
N PHE A 112 4.96 -6.61 -6.47
CA PHE A 112 4.21 -7.64 -7.18
C PHE A 112 4.35 -8.97 -6.45
N VAL A 113 3.23 -9.54 -6.04
CA VAL A 113 3.19 -10.84 -5.35
C VAL A 113 2.32 -11.80 -6.16
N LYS A 114 2.91 -12.90 -6.57
CA LYS A 114 2.22 -13.99 -7.27
C LYS A 114 1.68 -14.98 -6.25
N VAL A 115 0.41 -15.33 -6.41
CA VAL A 115 -0.25 -16.36 -5.60
C VAL A 115 -0.68 -17.50 -6.52
N GLN A 116 -0.33 -18.72 -6.16
CA GLN A 116 -0.77 -19.96 -6.85
C GLN A 116 -1.07 -21.03 -5.80
N GLY A 117 -2.34 -21.23 -5.46
CA GLY A 117 -2.76 -22.10 -4.37
C GLY A 117 -2.13 -21.66 -3.05
N SER A 118 -1.34 -22.52 -2.43
CA SER A 118 -0.61 -22.22 -1.19
C SER A 118 0.75 -21.53 -1.40
N THR A 119 1.20 -21.38 -2.65
CA THR A 119 2.48 -20.74 -2.97
C THR A 119 2.30 -19.24 -3.14
N ILE A 120 3.02 -18.47 -2.35
CA ILE A 120 3.03 -17.00 -2.40
C ILE A 120 4.47 -16.55 -2.59
N GLU A 121 4.73 -15.81 -3.66
CA GLU A 121 6.06 -15.42 -4.10
C GLU A 121 6.11 -13.93 -4.44
N HIS A 122 7.07 -13.20 -3.86
CA HIS A 122 7.41 -11.85 -4.28
C HIS A 122 8.21 -11.92 -5.58
N ILE A 123 7.62 -11.48 -6.69
CA ILE A 123 8.22 -11.58 -8.03
C ILE A 123 8.88 -10.30 -8.51
N GLY A 124 8.81 -9.22 -7.73
CA GLY A 124 9.47 -7.97 -8.03
C GLY A 124 8.73 -6.75 -7.50
N GLY A 125 9.26 -5.58 -7.83
CA GLY A 125 8.67 -4.31 -7.43
C GLY A 125 9.31 -3.12 -8.13
N LEU A 126 8.73 -1.95 -7.91
CA LEU A 126 9.21 -0.67 -8.44
C LEU A 126 9.33 0.33 -7.30
N GLY A 127 10.37 1.16 -7.34
CA GLY A 127 10.51 2.32 -6.45
C GLY A 127 9.51 3.46 -6.76
N ILE A 128 8.51 3.20 -7.60
CA ILE A 128 7.48 4.15 -8.01
C ILE A 128 6.18 3.78 -7.29
N GLY A 129 5.61 4.74 -6.57
CA GLY A 129 4.37 4.57 -5.81
C GLY A 129 3.90 5.89 -5.21
N GLY A 130 3.14 5.82 -4.13
CA GLY A 130 2.65 7.01 -3.44
C GLY A 130 3.75 7.95 -2.96
N GLY A 131 4.90 7.40 -2.55
CA GLY A 131 6.08 8.21 -2.20
C GLY A 131 6.61 9.04 -3.36
N THR A 132 6.62 8.47 -4.57
CA THR A 132 7.02 9.19 -5.80
C THR A 132 6.05 10.31 -6.13
N ILE A 133 4.73 10.03 -6.06
CA ILE A 133 3.68 11.04 -6.30
C ILE A 133 3.86 12.22 -5.35
N LEU A 134 3.97 11.96 -4.04
CA LEU A 134 4.13 13.01 -3.04
C LEU A 134 5.46 13.78 -3.21
N GLY A 135 6.56 13.06 -3.51
CA GLY A 135 7.87 13.66 -3.72
C GLY A 135 7.89 14.59 -4.94
N LEU A 136 7.40 14.12 -6.08
CA LEU A 136 7.32 14.93 -7.30
C LEU A 136 6.37 16.12 -7.14
N SER A 137 5.22 15.91 -6.52
CA SER A 137 4.27 17.01 -6.26
C SER A 137 4.84 18.07 -5.34
N LYS A 138 5.63 17.69 -4.33
CA LYS A 138 6.34 18.64 -3.50
C LYS A 138 7.38 19.45 -4.29
N LEU A 139 8.11 18.81 -5.20
CA LEU A 139 9.11 19.46 -6.02
C LEU A 139 8.49 20.41 -7.07
N LEU A 140 7.49 19.94 -7.80
CA LEU A 140 6.91 20.63 -8.96
C LEU A 140 5.78 21.58 -8.57
N LEU A 141 4.87 21.14 -7.67
CA LEU A 141 3.65 21.87 -7.31
C LEU A 141 3.73 22.55 -5.94
N LYS A 142 4.81 22.35 -5.18
CA LYS A 142 4.98 22.85 -3.81
C LYS A 142 3.91 22.39 -2.84
N THR A 143 3.21 21.31 -3.15
CA THR A 143 2.19 20.67 -2.28
C THR A 143 2.53 19.21 -2.00
N HIS A 144 2.05 18.71 -0.88
CA HIS A 144 2.08 17.29 -0.51
C HIS A 144 0.71 16.81 0.00
N ASP A 145 -0.33 17.60 -0.24
CA ASP A 145 -1.70 17.20 0.04
C ASP A 145 -2.21 16.27 -1.05
N PHE A 146 -2.46 15.00 -0.69
CA PHE A 146 -2.87 13.98 -1.65
C PHE A 146 -4.21 14.30 -2.33
N HIS A 147 -5.17 14.87 -1.61
CA HIS A 147 -6.48 15.22 -2.17
C HIS A 147 -6.36 16.34 -3.20
N GLN A 148 -5.53 17.34 -2.91
CA GLN A 148 -5.23 18.40 -3.87
C GLN A 148 -4.53 17.85 -5.11
N ILE A 149 -3.55 16.96 -4.95
CA ILE A 149 -2.83 16.33 -6.04
C ILE A 149 -3.78 15.50 -6.91
N ALA A 150 -4.64 14.68 -6.30
CA ALA A 150 -5.61 13.87 -7.01
C ALA A 150 -6.60 14.73 -7.81
N SER A 151 -7.13 15.79 -7.21
CA SER A 151 -8.04 16.74 -7.88
C SER A 151 -7.38 17.44 -9.08
N LEU A 152 -6.10 17.84 -8.96
CA LEU A 152 -5.36 18.42 -10.08
C LEU A 152 -5.16 17.39 -11.19
N ALA A 153 -4.87 16.14 -10.84
CA ALA A 153 -4.65 15.06 -11.80
C ALA A 153 -5.91 14.70 -12.60
N GLU A 154 -7.10 14.77 -11.97
CA GLU A 154 -8.39 14.52 -12.67
C GLU A 154 -8.63 15.49 -13.82
N HIS A 155 -8.10 16.71 -13.74
CA HIS A 155 -8.25 17.75 -14.74
C HIS A 155 -7.02 17.95 -15.61
N GLY A 156 -5.97 17.14 -15.37
CA GLY A 156 -4.71 17.20 -16.10
C GLY A 156 -4.78 16.52 -17.46
N SER A 157 -3.86 16.91 -18.33
CA SER A 157 -3.66 16.27 -19.64
C SER A 157 -2.19 15.88 -19.80
N LEU A 158 -1.95 14.63 -20.17
CA LEU A 158 -0.61 14.14 -20.49
C LEU A 158 -0.14 14.58 -21.87
N ASN A 159 -1.03 15.08 -22.73
CA ASN A 159 -0.73 15.39 -24.13
C ASN A 159 0.35 16.46 -24.31
N ASP A 160 0.48 17.37 -23.34
CA ASP A 160 1.43 18.49 -23.42
C ASP A 160 2.77 18.19 -22.76
N ILE A 161 2.83 17.10 -21.98
CA ILE A 161 3.98 16.74 -21.15
C ILE A 161 4.65 15.46 -21.67
N ASP A 162 3.83 14.43 -21.98
CA ASP A 162 4.31 13.11 -22.38
C ASP A 162 4.49 13.04 -23.90
N LEU A 163 5.58 12.38 -24.32
CA LEU A 163 5.77 11.99 -25.71
C LEU A 163 4.99 10.71 -25.97
N HIS A 164 4.02 10.76 -26.88
CA HIS A 164 3.20 9.62 -27.27
C HIS A 164 3.69 8.99 -28.57
N ILE A 165 3.24 7.77 -28.88
CA ILE A 165 3.57 7.09 -30.13
C ILE A 165 3.15 7.91 -31.35
N ARG A 166 1.97 8.59 -31.31
CA ARG A 166 1.52 9.50 -32.38
C ARG A 166 2.43 10.69 -32.65
N ASP A 167 3.26 11.07 -31.70
CA ASP A 167 4.22 12.17 -31.88
C ASP A 167 5.51 11.71 -32.62
N ILE A 168 5.75 10.40 -32.63
CA ILE A 168 6.93 9.76 -33.22
C ILE A 168 6.61 9.20 -34.61
N THR A 169 5.40 8.66 -34.81
CA THR A 169 5.00 8.04 -36.08
C THR A 169 3.55 8.41 -36.43
N PRO A 170 3.28 8.72 -37.70
CA PRO A 170 1.93 9.02 -38.19
C PRO A 170 1.07 7.75 -38.36
N HIS A 171 1.68 6.56 -38.30
CA HIS A 171 0.99 5.29 -38.53
C HIS A 171 1.01 4.40 -37.29
N PRO A 172 -0.07 3.72 -36.97
CA PRO A 172 -0.12 2.73 -35.89
C PRO A 172 0.93 1.64 -36.10
N LEU A 173 1.61 1.26 -35.01
CA LEU A 173 2.49 0.08 -35.01
C LEU A 173 1.71 -1.14 -34.52
N PRO A 174 1.99 -2.35 -35.03
CA PRO A 174 1.32 -3.56 -34.57
C PRO A 174 1.45 -3.74 -33.05
N GLY A 175 0.30 -3.84 -32.38
CA GLY A 175 0.25 -4.02 -30.92
C GLY A 175 0.59 -2.76 -30.08
N LEU A 176 0.78 -1.59 -30.70
CA LEU A 176 1.14 -0.35 -30.03
C LEU A 176 0.21 0.80 -30.47
N PRO A 177 -0.85 1.10 -29.70
CA PRO A 177 -1.76 2.21 -30.00
C PRO A 177 -1.04 3.57 -30.02
N LEU A 178 -1.58 4.50 -30.81
CA LEU A 178 -0.97 5.83 -30.99
C LEU A 178 -1.00 6.72 -29.73
N ASP A 179 -1.92 6.46 -28.83
CA ASP A 179 -2.13 7.18 -27.55
C ASP A 179 -1.26 6.68 -26.39
N VAL A 180 -0.49 5.61 -26.61
CA VAL A 180 0.42 5.08 -25.59
C VAL A 180 1.59 6.06 -25.38
N THR A 181 1.94 6.33 -24.14
CA THR A 181 3.12 7.10 -23.75
C THR A 181 4.40 6.36 -24.12
N ALA A 182 5.21 6.95 -25.00
CA ALA A 182 6.54 6.47 -25.35
C ALA A 182 7.60 6.96 -24.34
N SER A 183 7.42 8.18 -23.82
CA SER A 183 8.33 8.77 -22.80
C SER A 183 7.54 9.69 -21.87
N ILE A 184 7.57 9.38 -20.59
CA ILE A 184 7.03 10.26 -19.55
C ILE A 184 7.89 11.53 -19.51
N PHE A 185 7.26 12.69 -19.43
CA PHE A 185 7.90 14.02 -19.54
C PHE A 185 8.69 14.24 -20.84
N GLY A 186 8.47 13.42 -21.87
CA GLY A 186 9.26 13.50 -23.12
C GLY A 186 9.03 14.76 -23.95
N LYS A 187 8.00 15.55 -23.66
CA LYS A 187 7.72 16.86 -24.25
C LYS A 187 7.99 18.03 -23.30
N ALA A 188 8.40 17.74 -22.06
CA ALA A 188 8.71 18.79 -21.11
C ALA A 188 10.01 19.49 -21.50
N ASP A 189 9.96 20.25 -22.58
CA ASP A 189 11.07 21.11 -22.98
C ASP A 189 11.23 22.24 -21.98
N ALA A 190 12.48 22.57 -21.67
CA ALA A 190 12.82 23.73 -20.89
C ALA A 190 12.58 25.00 -21.78
N ASN A 191 11.34 25.47 -21.84
CA ASN A 191 11.01 26.79 -22.31
C ASN A 191 10.97 27.78 -21.17
#